data_4cbeca8f797440f1482513f66760029d
#
_entry.id   4cbeca8f797440f1482513f66760029d
#
_cell.length_a   1.000
_cell.length_b   1.000
_cell.length_c   1.000
_cell.angle_alpha   90.00
_cell.angle_beta   90.00
_cell.angle_gamma   90.00
#
_symmetry.space_group_name_H-M   'P 1'
#
loop_
_entity.id
_entity.type
_entity.pdbx_description
1 polymer ?
#
loop_
_entity_poly.entity_id
_entity_poly.type
_entity_poly.pdbx_seq_one_letter_code
_entity_poly.pdbx_strand_id
1 'polypeptide(L)'
;MTSQTAHDLRADVCVLGAGIVGLWNALQYAKRGFSVVLLDELTEHSTTDYKVGESLLVFSNTFLRTIGELDDELTDSFVKQGFWMAYGLEGKTSFDDTTCEWGFLAQLPDRWRDAVADQKLVRAMAGDVQIVRPEVEATLRRTVAKIPEITFCDHGLARDLVLADGEGDHAVSWRSRDRQRGGTVSARWLIDCTGRTRFLATKLGHDLPFTDGFATGAAWGQFADCDPSVFDERWEYTFPEGRVIRRDLDTVHLWGDGYWVWVIRLTGDRISVGVTVDRAKFDEHRNLRDVFWEIVARYPLLEFLKPENLLQFHASRDVQRLSELTVSPRRYAIAGDSASIIDALYSQGLSLSLSTSWHVGNIVQADLTGAGLDTSHIDHVNRAALADWRLTRSMARWKYSDAMADSRFFILDHLLDYLVLSAALLPRFQVSRWLTETGGRPEAETPTHVLLRAKLRRTLFLTQLPPWHRVDPATVARIAEDWHRGLARRAEWRRANGIRLKPARAALRADAAVPHLWRLAFPRERGELTPKPIIEPGFVRVKGTEVSPALLVAAGNLLLAVNLAALVYDVADTAVRRAERATTRRWRAVVARGRAWVFA
;
A
#
# COMPACT_ATOMS: atom_id res chain seq x y z
N MET A 1 -27.49 -1.95 -41.45
CA MET A 1 -26.11 -2.18 -41.01
C MET A 1 -25.46 -0.82 -40.92
N THR A 2 -25.51 -0.20 -39.73
CA THR A 2 -24.84 1.06 -39.45
C THR A 2 -23.34 0.79 -39.39
N SER A 3 -22.57 1.54 -40.17
CA SER A 3 -21.11 1.52 -40.23
C SER A 3 -20.54 1.68 -38.80
N GLN A 4 -19.98 0.61 -38.27
CA GLN A 4 -19.15 0.70 -37.06
C GLN A 4 -17.95 1.59 -37.40
N THR A 5 -17.85 2.75 -36.78
CA THR A 5 -16.63 3.54 -36.84
C THR A 5 -15.54 2.77 -36.12
N ALA A 6 -14.66 2.12 -36.87
CA ALA A 6 -13.47 1.51 -36.32
C ALA A 6 -12.47 2.62 -36.00
N HIS A 7 -12.02 2.69 -34.75
CA HIS A 7 -10.96 3.60 -34.32
C HIS A 7 -9.71 2.79 -33.98
N ASP A 8 -8.77 2.78 -34.93
CA ASP A 8 -7.45 2.19 -34.66
C ASP A 8 -6.57 3.26 -34.01
N LEU A 9 -6.09 2.95 -32.82
CA LEU A 9 -5.24 3.81 -32.00
C LEU A 9 -3.84 3.21 -31.91
N ARG A 10 -2.84 4.07 -31.78
CA ARG A 10 -1.46 3.66 -31.54
C ARG A 10 -0.83 4.49 -30.44
N ALA A 11 -0.06 3.84 -29.54
CA ALA A 11 0.68 4.48 -28.48
C ALA A 11 1.92 3.68 -28.09
N ASP A 12 2.81 4.28 -27.31
CA ASP A 12 3.92 3.55 -26.69
C ASP A 12 3.42 2.57 -25.63
N VAL A 13 2.42 3.00 -24.85
CA VAL A 13 1.84 2.24 -23.75
C VAL A 13 0.31 2.23 -23.84
N CYS A 14 -0.29 1.06 -23.72
CA CYS A 14 -1.73 0.90 -23.52
C CYS A 14 -2.00 0.48 -22.07
N VAL A 15 -2.77 1.28 -21.34
CA VAL A 15 -3.23 1.00 -19.97
C VAL A 15 -4.67 0.54 -20.04
N LEU A 16 -4.96 -0.65 -19.50
CA LEU A 16 -6.28 -1.24 -19.44
C LEU A 16 -6.90 -1.02 -18.06
N GLY A 17 -8.00 -0.28 -17.99
CA GLY A 17 -8.70 0.06 -16.75
C GLY A 17 -8.33 1.45 -16.20
N ALA A 18 -9.34 2.29 -15.92
CA ALA A 18 -9.22 3.64 -15.36
C ALA A 18 -9.67 3.73 -13.90
N GLY A 19 -9.38 2.72 -13.08
CA GLY A 19 -9.37 2.83 -11.64
C GLY A 19 -8.13 3.61 -11.17
N ILE A 20 -8.02 3.90 -9.85
CA ILE A 20 -6.94 4.72 -9.28
C ILE A 20 -5.52 4.29 -9.72
N VAL A 21 -5.26 2.99 -9.82
CA VAL A 21 -3.95 2.45 -10.24
C VAL A 21 -3.72 2.67 -11.74
N GLY A 22 -4.76 2.48 -12.58
CA GLY A 22 -4.65 2.70 -14.02
C GLY A 22 -4.47 4.17 -14.39
N LEU A 23 -5.25 5.06 -13.77
CA LEU A 23 -5.12 6.51 -13.92
C LEU A 23 -3.72 6.98 -13.51
N TRP A 24 -3.22 6.50 -12.37
CA TRP A 24 -1.88 6.82 -11.92
C TRP A 24 -0.79 6.29 -12.88
N ASN A 25 -0.97 5.06 -13.41
CA ASN A 25 -0.04 4.51 -14.41
C ASN A 25 -0.04 5.34 -15.70
N ALA A 26 -1.20 5.76 -16.19
CA ALA A 26 -1.28 6.63 -17.37
C ALA A 26 -0.50 7.94 -17.15
N LEU A 27 -0.68 8.58 -15.98
CA LEU A 27 0.05 9.79 -15.61
C LEU A 27 1.57 9.55 -15.50
N GLN A 28 2.01 8.45 -14.90
CA GLN A 28 3.45 8.19 -14.77
C GLN A 28 4.15 8.00 -16.13
N TYR A 29 3.46 7.38 -17.11
CA TYR A 29 4.04 7.20 -18.46
C TYR A 29 4.01 8.50 -19.26
N ALA A 30 2.92 9.25 -19.20
CA ALA A 30 2.85 10.57 -19.83
C ALA A 30 3.91 11.54 -19.29
N LYS A 31 4.13 11.59 -17.97
CA LYS A 31 5.20 12.40 -17.34
C LYS A 31 6.62 11.95 -17.74
N ARG A 32 6.78 10.74 -18.26
CA ARG A 32 8.03 10.23 -18.82
C ARG A 32 8.16 10.50 -20.32
N GLY A 33 7.20 11.21 -20.92
CA GLY A 33 7.19 11.61 -22.32
C GLY A 33 6.70 10.54 -23.29
N PHE A 34 5.99 9.51 -22.82
CA PHE A 34 5.43 8.46 -23.67
C PHE A 34 3.97 8.73 -24.02
N SER A 35 3.59 8.37 -25.23
CA SER A 35 2.20 8.36 -25.65
C SER A 35 1.46 7.21 -24.99
N VAL A 36 0.25 7.50 -24.47
CA VAL A 36 -0.55 6.54 -23.71
C VAL A 36 -1.96 6.44 -24.28
N VAL A 37 -2.46 5.23 -24.49
CA VAL A 37 -3.89 4.98 -24.61
C VAL A 37 -4.39 4.38 -23.31
N LEU A 38 -5.34 5.06 -22.68
CA LEU A 38 -6.06 4.57 -21.51
C LEU A 38 -7.43 4.07 -21.94
N LEU A 39 -7.69 2.78 -21.74
CA LEU A 39 -8.90 2.10 -22.19
C LEU A 39 -9.77 1.71 -21.00
N ASP A 40 -10.99 2.25 -20.91
CA ASP A 40 -11.97 1.91 -19.87
C ASP A 40 -13.40 2.11 -20.37
N GLU A 41 -14.35 1.52 -19.66
CA GLU A 41 -15.78 1.80 -19.87
C GLU A 41 -16.25 3.11 -19.24
N LEU A 42 -15.47 3.67 -18.30
CA LEU A 42 -15.74 4.92 -17.61
C LEU A 42 -15.28 6.13 -18.44
N THR A 43 -15.99 7.24 -18.28
CA THR A 43 -15.63 8.53 -18.89
C THR A 43 -14.96 9.45 -17.87
N GLU A 44 -14.47 10.59 -18.30
CA GLU A 44 -13.97 11.65 -17.39
C GLU A 44 -15.04 12.17 -16.42
N HIS A 45 -16.32 12.04 -16.80
CA HIS A 45 -17.46 12.47 -15.98
C HIS A 45 -18.11 11.34 -15.17
N SER A 46 -17.64 10.11 -15.33
CA SER A 46 -18.21 8.98 -14.60
C SER A 46 -17.93 9.12 -13.10
N THR A 47 -18.94 8.82 -12.30
CA THR A 47 -18.80 8.56 -10.88
C THR A 47 -18.59 7.06 -10.66
N THR A 48 -17.73 6.70 -9.72
CA THR A 48 -17.56 5.31 -9.32
C THR A 48 -18.31 5.03 -8.03
N ASP A 49 -18.63 3.76 -7.82
CA ASP A 49 -19.15 3.31 -6.54
C ASP A 49 -18.09 3.45 -5.43
N TYR A 50 -18.53 3.49 -4.18
CA TYR A 50 -17.64 3.48 -3.02
C TYR A 50 -16.90 2.14 -2.94
N LYS A 51 -15.64 2.15 -3.34
CA LYS A 51 -14.75 0.99 -3.31
C LYS A 51 -13.95 0.97 -2.01
N VAL A 52 -13.56 -0.23 -1.57
CA VAL A 52 -12.54 -0.41 -0.52
C VAL A 52 -11.23 0.26 -0.92
N GLY A 53 -10.50 0.75 0.09
CA GLY A 53 -9.21 1.44 -0.06
C GLY A 53 -9.30 2.92 0.19
N GLU A 54 -10.16 3.32 1.13
CA GLU A 54 -10.31 4.70 1.61
C GLU A 54 -9.17 5.12 2.51
N SER A 55 -8.63 4.21 3.31
CA SER A 55 -7.50 4.50 4.18
C SER A 55 -6.20 4.38 3.40
N LEU A 56 -5.45 5.49 3.31
CA LEU A 56 -4.19 5.58 2.59
C LEU A 56 -3.02 5.65 3.58
N LEU A 57 -1.94 4.95 3.25
CA LEU A 57 -0.66 5.08 3.93
C LEU A 57 0.23 6.11 3.26
N VAL A 58 1.24 6.59 3.99
CA VAL A 58 2.22 7.57 3.49
C VAL A 58 2.82 7.20 2.12
N PHE A 59 3.03 5.92 1.83
CA PHE A 59 3.54 5.51 0.50
C PHE A 59 2.58 5.84 -0.63
N SER A 60 1.31 5.40 -0.49
CA SER A 60 0.30 5.71 -1.50
C SER A 60 0.08 7.21 -1.61
N ASN A 61 0.04 7.93 -0.48
CA ASN A 61 -0.07 9.39 -0.46
C ASN A 61 1.04 10.06 -1.27
N THR A 62 2.30 9.66 -1.06
CA THR A 62 3.43 10.26 -1.79
C THR A 62 3.27 10.10 -3.30
N PHE A 63 2.92 8.92 -3.76
CA PHE A 63 2.71 8.66 -5.19
C PHE A 63 1.51 9.44 -5.76
N LEU A 64 0.41 9.50 -5.02
CA LEU A 64 -0.80 10.19 -5.45
C LEU A 64 -0.62 11.72 -5.44
N ARG A 65 0.03 12.29 -4.42
CA ARG A 65 0.30 13.72 -4.33
C ARG A 65 1.23 14.22 -5.43
N THR A 66 2.22 13.42 -5.83
CA THR A 66 3.25 13.84 -6.78
C THR A 66 2.90 13.51 -8.22
N ILE A 67 2.87 12.22 -8.57
CA ILE A 67 2.55 11.78 -9.94
C ILE A 67 1.06 11.95 -10.23
N GLY A 68 0.20 11.65 -9.26
CA GLY A 68 -1.25 11.80 -9.37
C GLY A 68 -1.75 13.24 -9.35
N GLU A 69 -0.91 14.21 -8.95
CA GLU A 69 -1.27 15.64 -8.82
C GLU A 69 -2.46 15.90 -7.88
N LEU A 70 -2.61 15.08 -6.83
CA LEU A 70 -3.69 15.14 -5.86
C LEU A 70 -3.27 15.79 -4.54
N ASP A 71 -2.34 16.76 -4.56
CA ASP A 71 -1.83 17.34 -3.30
C ASP A 71 -2.93 18.09 -2.53
N ASP A 72 -3.77 18.85 -3.23
CA ASP A 72 -4.86 19.62 -2.61
C ASP A 72 -5.96 18.68 -2.09
N GLU A 73 -6.46 17.75 -2.90
CA GLU A 73 -7.51 16.80 -2.51
C GLU A 73 -7.11 15.93 -1.32
N LEU A 74 -5.85 15.50 -1.26
CA LEU A 74 -5.36 14.71 -0.14
C LEU A 74 -5.07 15.58 1.10
N THR A 75 -4.86 16.88 0.94
CA THR A 75 -4.73 17.83 2.05
C THR A 75 -6.09 18.10 2.69
N ASP A 76 -7.14 18.18 1.88
CA ASP A 76 -8.51 18.41 2.33
C ASP A 76 -9.21 17.11 2.80
N SER A 77 -8.57 15.97 2.64
CA SER A 77 -9.11 14.68 3.10
C SER A 77 -8.99 14.52 4.62
N PHE A 78 -9.74 13.57 5.17
CA PHE A 78 -9.68 13.26 6.58
C PHE A 78 -8.28 12.75 6.98
N VAL A 79 -7.60 13.47 7.86
CA VAL A 79 -6.27 13.09 8.37
C VAL A 79 -6.43 12.10 9.51
N LYS A 80 -6.01 10.86 9.31
CA LYS A 80 -6.01 9.85 10.37
C LYS A 80 -4.76 9.93 11.24
N GLN A 81 -4.90 9.67 12.53
CA GLN A 81 -3.78 9.69 13.47
C GLN A 81 -2.88 8.46 13.34
N GLY A 82 -3.45 7.32 12.93
CA GLY A 82 -2.75 6.07 12.83
C GLY A 82 -3.71 4.90 12.62
N PHE A 83 -3.53 3.85 13.38
CA PHE A 83 -4.47 2.74 13.42
C PHE A 83 -4.61 2.20 14.85
N TRP A 84 -5.81 1.72 15.15
CA TRP A 84 -6.19 1.20 16.45
C TRP A 84 -6.82 -0.18 16.33
N MET A 85 -6.40 -1.11 17.15
CA MET A 85 -6.81 -2.51 17.10
C MET A 85 -7.27 -2.98 18.47
N ALA A 86 -8.42 -3.63 18.52
CA ALA A 86 -8.99 -4.14 19.76
C ALA A 86 -9.61 -5.52 19.56
N TYR A 87 -9.47 -6.38 20.56
CA TYR A 87 -10.08 -7.70 20.65
C TYR A 87 -10.90 -7.84 21.95
N GLY A 88 -12.06 -8.52 21.84
CA GLY A 88 -12.90 -8.81 23.01
C GLY A 88 -13.88 -7.69 23.35
N LEU A 89 -14.30 -6.90 22.36
CA LEU A 89 -15.31 -5.84 22.49
C LEU A 89 -16.73 -6.30 22.14
N GLU A 90 -16.95 -7.54 21.74
CA GLU A 90 -18.30 -8.06 21.51
C GLU A 90 -19.15 -7.95 22.78
N GLY A 91 -20.33 -7.34 22.67
CA GLY A 91 -21.24 -7.09 23.79
C GLY A 91 -20.75 -6.04 24.80
N LYS A 92 -19.67 -5.32 24.52
CA LYS A 92 -19.11 -4.29 25.39
C LYS A 92 -19.48 -2.89 24.90
N THR A 93 -19.67 -1.99 25.86
CA THR A 93 -20.07 -0.60 25.59
C THR A 93 -18.91 0.39 25.64
N SER A 94 -17.73 -0.02 26.08
CA SER A 94 -16.54 0.82 26.19
C SER A 94 -15.27 0.06 25.80
N PHE A 95 -14.32 0.76 25.20
CA PHE A 95 -12.97 0.23 24.96
C PHE A 95 -12.22 -0.12 26.25
N ASP A 96 -12.63 0.43 27.39
CA ASP A 96 -12.02 0.10 28.68
C ASP A 96 -12.25 -1.36 29.09
N ASP A 97 -13.26 -2.01 28.52
CA ASP A 97 -13.60 -3.41 28.74
C ASP A 97 -12.88 -4.38 27.79
N THR A 98 -12.02 -3.87 26.89
CA THR A 98 -11.33 -4.71 25.89
C THR A 98 -10.36 -5.70 26.56
N THR A 99 -10.25 -6.89 25.95
CA THR A 99 -9.26 -7.90 26.39
C THR A 99 -7.86 -7.56 25.90
N CYS A 100 -7.74 -7.14 24.65
CA CYS A 100 -6.46 -6.77 24.05
C CYS A 100 -6.62 -5.49 23.24
N GLU A 101 -5.64 -4.61 23.34
CA GLU A 101 -5.63 -3.35 22.64
C GLU A 101 -4.22 -2.99 22.17
N TRP A 102 -4.12 -2.55 20.91
CA TRP A 102 -2.89 -2.06 20.30
C TRP A 102 -3.18 -0.79 19.52
N GLY A 103 -2.47 0.28 19.82
CA GLY A 103 -2.55 1.55 19.11
C GLY A 103 -1.22 1.92 18.47
N PHE A 104 -1.28 2.50 17.28
CA PHE A 104 -0.14 3.10 16.60
C PHE A 104 -0.50 4.51 16.13
N LEU A 105 0.13 5.51 16.72
CA LEU A 105 -0.06 6.91 16.41
C LEU A 105 1.07 7.40 15.51
N ALA A 106 0.73 7.73 14.26
CA ALA A 106 1.68 8.19 13.24
C ALA A 106 1.57 9.69 12.95
N GLN A 107 0.52 10.35 13.44
CA GLN A 107 0.20 11.72 13.10
C GLN A 107 1.21 12.72 13.68
N LEU A 108 1.56 13.74 12.89
CA LEU A 108 2.22 14.93 13.40
C LEU A 108 1.30 15.68 14.37
N PRO A 109 1.79 16.18 15.50
CA PRO A 109 1.07 17.14 16.34
C PRO A 109 0.61 18.36 15.52
N ASP A 110 -0.54 18.95 15.85
CA ASP A 110 -1.17 20.05 15.10
C ASP A 110 -0.19 21.21 14.82
N ARG A 111 0.55 21.62 15.87
CA ARG A 111 1.60 22.67 15.75
C ARG A 111 2.67 22.40 14.69
N TRP A 112 2.87 21.12 14.34
CA TRP A 112 3.83 20.72 13.32
C TRP A 112 3.20 20.69 11.95
N ARG A 113 1.93 20.32 11.85
CA ARG A 113 1.20 20.36 10.58
C ARG A 113 1.18 21.78 10.03
N ASP A 114 0.88 22.76 10.88
CA ASP A 114 0.89 24.17 10.49
C ASP A 114 2.27 24.66 10.09
N ALA A 115 3.31 24.32 10.88
CA ALA A 115 4.69 24.72 10.59
C ALA A 115 5.27 24.11 9.29
N VAL A 116 4.69 23.04 8.78
CA VAL A 116 5.14 22.34 7.56
C VAL A 116 4.15 22.46 6.40
N ALA A 117 3.06 23.22 6.58
CA ALA A 117 2.01 23.37 5.58
C ALA A 117 2.56 23.76 4.19
N ASP A 118 3.56 24.64 4.15
CA ASP A 118 4.20 25.09 2.91
C ASP A 118 5.30 24.16 2.37
N GLN A 119 5.62 23.09 3.08
CA GLN A 119 6.73 22.20 2.72
C GLN A 119 6.22 20.90 2.09
N LYS A 120 6.12 20.86 0.76
CA LYS A 120 5.61 19.72 -0.03
C LYS A 120 6.18 18.36 0.40
N LEU A 121 7.51 18.28 0.64
CA LEU A 121 8.15 17.03 1.06
C LEU A 121 7.62 16.56 2.41
N VAL A 122 7.45 17.47 3.34
CA VAL A 122 6.99 17.13 4.69
C VAL A 122 5.51 16.80 4.69
N ARG A 123 4.69 17.53 3.92
CA ARG A 123 3.28 17.15 3.72
C ARG A 123 3.14 15.75 3.14
N ALA A 124 3.97 15.41 2.15
CA ALA A 124 3.98 14.07 1.57
C ALA A 124 4.33 12.96 2.57
N MET A 125 5.03 13.31 3.66
CA MET A 125 5.43 12.36 4.72
C MET A 125 4.58 12.44 5.98
N ALA A 126 3.81 13.51 6.16
CA ALA A 126 3.32 13.93 7.47
C ALA A 126 1.97 13.35 7.86
N GLY A 127 1.37 12.50 7.07
CA GLY A 127 0.10 11.96 7.49
C GLY A 127 -0.48 10.94 6.54
N ASP A 128 -0.97 9.88 7.13
CA ASP A 128 -1.91 9.00 6.49
C ASP A 128 -3.26 9.74 6.38
N VAL A 129 -4.01 9.49 5.32
CA VAL A 129 -5.32 10.09 5.11
C VAL A 129 -6.38 9.05 4.82
N GLN A 130 -7.64 9.43 5.02
CA GLN A 130 -8.81 8.65 4.67
C GLN A 130 -9.62 9.43 3.64
N ILE A 131 -9.79 8.85 2.45
CA ILE A 131 -10.34 9.52 1.28
C ILE A 131 -11.75 9.03 0.95
N VAL A 132 -12.54 9.92 0.40
CA VAL A 132 -13.76 9.55 -0.32
C VAL A 132 -13.36 9.08 -1.71
N ARG A 133 -13.20 7.79 -1.88
CA ARG A 133 -12.60 7.16 -3.05
C ARG A 133 -13.20 7.60 -4.39
N PRO A 134 -14.55 7.68 -4.56
CA PRO A 134 -15.16 8.15 -5.79
C PRO A 134 -14.75 9.57 -6.19
N GLU A 135 -14.62 10.48 -5.24
CA GLU A 135 -14.26 11.88 -5.46
C GLU A 135 -12.82 12.00 -5.97
N VAL A 136 -11.90 11.30 -5.31
CA VAL A 136 -10.48 11.27 -5.70
C VAL A 136 -10.28 10.64 -7.08
N GLU A 137 -10.96 9.52 -7.37
CA GLU A 137 -10.89 8.89 -8.70
C GLU A 137 -11.49 9.78 -9.80
N ALA A 138 -12.56 10.53 -9.51
CA ALA A 138 -13.14 11.48 -10.44
C ALA A 138 -12.17 12.63 -10.76
N THR A 139 -11.48 13.17 -9.74
CA THR A 139 -10.44 14.18 -9.96
C THR A 139 -9.29 13.65 -10.79
N LEU A 140 -8.79 12.44 -10.52
CA LEU A 140 -7.77 11.81 -11.35
C LEU A 140 -8.20 11.64 -12.80
N ARG A 141 -9.45 11.22 -13.07
CA ARG A 141 -9.96 11.11 -14.45
C ARG A 141 -9.96 12.43 -15.16
N ARG A 142 -10.43 13.51 -14.50
CA ARG A 142 -10.41 14.87 -15.08
C ARG A 142 -8.98 15.36 -15.32
N THR A 143 -8.03 15.01 -14.47
CA THR A 143 -6.62 15.34 -14.66
C THR A 143 -6.06 14.60 -15.88
N VAL A 144 -6.27 13.30 -15.95
CA VAL A 144 -5.82 12.45 -17.07
C VAL A 144 -6.38 12.92 -18.42
N ALA A 145 -7.65 13.29 -18.46
CA ALA A 145 -8.31 13.76 -19.69
C ALA A 145 -7.73 15.08 -20.26
N LYS A 146 -7.00 15.84 -19.45
CA LYS A 146 -6.36 17.10 -19.86
C LYS A 146 -4.90 16.93 -20.34
N ILE A 147 -4.31 15.75 -20.18
CA ILE A 147 -2.91 15.50 -20.53
C ILE A 147 -2.82 15.14 -22.02
N PRO A 148 -2.11 15.93 -22.85
CA PRO A 148 -2.07 15.72 -24.31
C PRO A 148 -1.49 14.38 -24.75
N GLU A 149 -0.56 13.81 -23.95
CA GLU A 149 0.08 12.53 -24.20
C GLU A 149 -0.85 11.34 -23.95
N ILE A 150 -2.03 11.56 -23.33
CA ILE A 150 -2.97 10.51 -22.98
C ILE A 150 -4.21 10.58 -23.88
N THR A 151 -4.43 9.57 -24.68
CA THR A 151 -5.71 9.35 -25.36
C THR A 151 -6.61 8.51 -24.46
N PHE A 152 -7.58 9.14 -23.83
CA PHE A 152 -8.56 8.42 -23.00
C PHE A 152 -9.66 7.86 -23.90
N CYS A 153 -9.58 6.57 -24.20
CA CYS A 153 -10.59 5.82 -24.95
C CYS A 153 -11.70 5.40 -23.99
N ASP A 154 -12.62 6.32 -23.76
CA ASP A 154 -13.78 6.14 -22.88
C ASP A 154 -14.82 5.20 -23.51
N HIS A 155 -15.61 4.55 -22.67
CA HIS A 155 -16.57 3.50 -23.06
C HIS A 155 -15.94 2.27 -23.73
N GLY A 156 -14.61 2.13 -23.72
CA GLY A 156 -13.88 1.04 -24.37
C GLY A 156 -13.53 -0.09 -23.41
N LEU A 157 -14.08 -1.29 -23.64
CA LEU A 157 -13.72 -2.50 -22.91
C LEU A 157 -12.79 -3.36 -23.77
N ALA A 158 -11.63 -3.72 -23.22
CA ALA A 158 -10.76 -4.72 -23.83
C ALA A 158 -11.48 -6.05 -24.00
N ARG A 159 -11.40 -6.66 -25.17
CA ARG A 159 -12.09 -7.89 -25.51
C ARG A 159 -11.16 -9.02 -25.86
N ASP A 160 -10.16 -8.71 -26.68
CA ASP A 160 -9.19 -9.69 -27.14
C ASP A 160 -7.79 -9.09 -27.26
N LEU A 161 -6.80 -9.95 -27.36
CA LEU A 161 -5.40 -9.60 -27.30
C LEU A 161 -4.62 -10.47 -28.29
N VAL A 162 -3.76 -9.82 -29.06
CA VAL A 162 -2.70 -10.46 -29.82
C VAL A 162 -1.36 -9.93 -29.31
N LEU A 163 -0.59 -10.80 -28.66
CA LEU A 163 0.77 -10.48 -28.24
C LEU A 163 1.72 -10.56 -29.42
N ALA A 164 2.47 -9.50 -29.64
CA ALA A 164 3.52 -9.50 -30.64
C ALA A 164 4.68 -10.43 -30.24
N ASP A 165 5.30 -11.01 -31.24
CA ASP A 165 6.58 -11.70 -31.09
C ASP A 165 7.72 -10.69 -31.30
N GLY A 166 8.73 -10.78 -30.39
CA GLY A 166 9.92 -9.92 -30.45
C GLY A 166 9.64 -8.42 -30.23
N GLU A 167 10.01 -7.59 -31.21
CA GLU A 167 9.97 -6.13 -31.08
C GLU A 167 8.71 -5.46 -31.66
N GLY A 168 7.69 -6.22 -32.03
CA GLY A 168 6.43 -5.68 -32.56
C GLY A 168 5.56 -5.01 -31.49
N ASP A 169 4.51 -4.33 -31.95
CA ASP A 169 3.46 -3.79 -31.10
C ASP A 169 2.41 -4.88 -30.82
N HIS A 170 1.94 -4.95 -29.58
CA HIS A 170 0.78 -5.74 -29.24
C HIS A 170 -0.49 -5.12 -29.80
N ALA A 171 -1.53 -5.92 -30.03
CA ALA A 171 -2.83 -5.44 -30.45
C ALA A 171 -3.91 -5.85 -29.44
N VAL A 172 -4.65 -4.86 -28.93
CA VAL A 172 -5.81 -5.07 -28.07
C VAL A 172 -7.06 -4.65 -28.81
N SER A 173 -7.95 -5.59 -29.09
CA SER A 173 -9.26 -5.24 -29.60
C SER A 173 -10.15 -4.75 -28.45
N TRP A 174 -10.91 -3.70 -28.71
CA TRP A 174 -11.84 -3.15 -27.73
C TRP A 174 -13.22 -2.91 -28.35
N ARG A 175 -14.22 -2.84 -27.51
CA ARG A 175 -15.61 -2.55 -27.91
C ARG A 175 -16.35 -1.84 -26.79
N SER A 176 -17.17 -0.85 -27.15
CA SER A 176 -18.08 -0.19 -26.21
C SER A 176 -19.14 -1.17 -25.70
N ARG A 177 -19.72 -0.85 -24.52
CA ARG A 177 -20.75 -1.70 -23.88
C ARG A 177 -22.01 -1.83 -24.76
N ASP A 178 -22.40 -0.75 -25.44
CA ASP A 178 -23.50 -0.71 -26.41
C ASP A 178 -23.15 -1.36 -27.78
N ARG A 179 -21.88 -1.78 -27.96
CA ARG A 179 -21.33 -2.41 -29.16
C ARG A 179 -21.36 -1.53 -30.42
N GLN A 180 -21.61 -0.23 -30.28
CA GLN A 180 -21.66 0.69 -31.43
C GLN A 180 -20.28 1.17 -31.85
N ARG A 181 -19.34 1.27 -30.91
CA ARG A 181 -17.95 1.66 -31.17
C ARG A 181 -17.01 0.49 -30.89
N GLY A 182 -15.91 0.45 -31.60
CA GLY A 182 -14.89 -0.56 -31.41
C GLY A 182 -13.70 -0.30 -32.32
N GLY A 183 -12.59 -0.97 -32.05
CA GLY A 183 -11.37 -0.82 -32.82
C GLY A 183 -10.23 -1.62 -32.20
N THR A 184 -9.02 -1.26 -32.58
CA THR A 184 -7.80 -1.88 -32.10
C THR A 184 -6.87 -0.81 -31.52
N VAL A 185 -6.24 -1.11 -30.40
CA VAL A 185 -5.12 -0.35 -29.86
C VAL A 185 -3.85 -1.14 -30.13
N SER A 186 -2.91 -0.53 -30.87
CA SER A 186 -1.57 -1.06 -31.06
C SER A 186 -0.61 -0.36 -30.10
N ALA A 187 0.13 -1.10 -29.28
CA ALA A 187 1.06 -0.52 -28.32
C ALA A 187 2.26 -1.43 -28.06
N ARG A 188 3.40 -0.80 -27.80
CA ARG A 188 4.63 -1.50 -27.44
C ARG A 188 4.53 -2.20 -26.08
N TRP A 189 3.88 -1.56 -25.11
CA TRP A 189 3.64 -2.07 -23.77
C TRP A 189 2.16 -2.12 -23.43
N LEU A 190 1.76 -3.18 -22.75
CA LEU A 190 0.42 -3.34 -22.17
C LEU A 190 0.50 -3.36 -20.65
N ILE A 191 -0.35 -2.58 -19.98
CA ILE A 191 -0.42 -2.53 -18.52
C ILE A 191 -1.85 -2.86 -18.10
N ASP A 192 -2.05 -4.04 -17.51
CA ASP A 192 -3.35 -4.46 -17.01
C ASP A 192 -3.62 -3.88 -15.61
N CYS A 193 -4.52 -2.92 -15.57
CA CYS A 193 -5.08 -2.30 -14.36
C CYS A 193 -6.60 -2.54 -14.26
N THR A 194 -7.13 -3.61 -14.88
CA THR A 194 -8.58 -3.90 -14.94
C THR A 194 -9.15 -4.37 -13.60
N GLY A 195 -8.33 -4.35 -12.55
CA GLY A 195 -8.75 -4.71 -11.19
C GLY A 195 -9.26 -6.15 -11.12
N ARG A 196 -10.46 -6.34 -10.61
CA ARG A 196 -11.03 -7.68 -10.42
C ARG A 196 -11.34 -8.44 -11.72
N THR A 197 -11.40 -7.76 -12.86
CA THR A 197 -11.57 -8.39 -14.18
C THR A 197 -10.32 -9.20 -14.58
N ARG A 198 -9.10 -8.77 -14.16
CA ARG A 198 -7.85 -9.50 -14.34
C ARG A 198 -7.61 -9.95 -15.78
N PHE A 199 -7.79 -9.03 -16.72
CA PHE A 199 -7.86 -9.32 -18.16
C PHE A 199 -6.63 -10.10 -18.66
N LEU A 200 -5.41 -9.61 -18.42
CA LEU A 200 -4.19 -10.31 -18.86
C LEU A 200 -3.92 -11.56 -18.01
N ALA A 201 -4.09 -11.48 -16.68
CA ALA A 201 -3.85 -12.63 -15.82
C ALA A 201 -4.69 -13.83 -16.23
N THR A 202 -5.97 -13.62 -16.49
CA THR A 202 -6.90 -14.67 -16.91
C THR A 202 -6.62 -15.15 -18.33
N LYS A 203 -6.45 -14.22 -19.30
CA LYS A 203 -6.20 -14.61 -20.70
C LYS A 203 -4.89 -15.35 -20.91
N LEU A 204 -3.88 -15.05 -20.13
CA LEU A 204 -2.53 -15.61 -20.28
C LEU A 204 -2.22 -16.74 -19.27
N GLY A 205 -3.18 -17.08 -18.41
CA GLY A 205 -3.05 -18.21 -17.49
C GLY A 205 -2.09 -17.94 -16.31
N HIS A 206 -1.97 -16.69 -15.85
CA HIS A 206 -1.08 -16.29 -14.75
C HIS A 206 -1.71 -16.39 -13.37
N ASP A 207 -2.93 -16.90 -13.26
CA ASP A 207 -3.61 -17.04 -11.98
C ASP A 207 -2.99 -18.14 -11.13
N LEU A 208 -2.59 -17.80 -9.90
CA LEU A 208 -2.12 -18.76 -8.91
C LEU A 208 -3.25 -19.15 -7.96
N PRO A 209 -3.51 -20.46 -7.78
CA PRO A 209 -4.49 -20.94 -6.83
C PRO A 209 -3.99 -20.83 -5.39
N PHE A 210 -4.91 -20.65 -4.44
CA PHE A 210 -4.63 -20.73 -3.01
C PHE A 210 -4.88 -22.15 -2.52
N THR A 211 -3.83 -22.82 -2.08
CA THR A 211 -3.87 -24.25 -1.71
C THR A 211 -3.77 -24.51 -0.21
N ASP A 212 -3.57 -23.44 0.60
CA ASP A 212 -3.31 -23.58 2.04
C ASP A 212 -4.54 -23.41 2.94
N GLY A 213 -5.73 -23.31 2.33
CA GLY A 213 -7.02 -23.26 3.03
C GLY A 213 -7.38 -21.92 3.66
N PHE A 214 -6.53 -20.88 3.56
CA PHE A 214 -6.88 -19.56 4.06
C PHE A 214 -7.43 -18.69 2.93
N ALA A 215 -8.72 -18.37 3.01
CA ALA A 215 -9.41 -17.47 2.09
C ALA A 215 -10.38 -16.59 2.85
N THR A 216 -10.54 -15.32 2.41
CA THR A 216 -11.42 -14.35 3.07
C THR A 216 -12.53 -13.89 2.15
N GLY A 217 -13.68 -13.61 2.76
CA GLY A 217 -14.78 -12.83 2.19
C GLY A 217 -14.84 -11.48 2.85
N ALA A 218 -15.40 -10.48 2.19
CA ALA A 218 -15.59 -9.14 2.76
C ALA A 218 -16.95 -8.56 2.37
N ALA A 219 -17.49 -7.76 3.28
CA ALA A 219 -18.68 -6.95 3.04
C ALA A 219 -18.51 -5.58 3.68
N TRP A 220 -18.91 -4.51 2.99
CA TRP A 220 -18.72 -3.16 3.50
C TRP A 220 -19.80 -2.20 3.04
N GLY A 221 -20.02 -1.18 3.86
CA GLY A 221 -20.94 -0.07 3.58
C GLY A 221 -20.32 1.28 3.84
N GLN A 222 -20.81 2.26 3.09
CA GLN A 222 -20.59 3.68 3.35
C GLN A 222 -21.85 4.24 3.98
N PHE A 223 -21.69 4.97 5.07
CA PHE A 223 -22.78 5.55 5.85
C PHE A 223 -22.66 7.07 5.84
N ALA A 224 -23.79 7.75 5.66
CA ALA A 224 -23.91 9.22 5.79
C ALA A 224 -24.54 9.58 7.13
N ASP A 225 -24.61 10.90 7.39
CA ASP A 225 -25.28 11.48 8.56
C ASP A 225 -24.79 10.89 9.89
N CYS A 226 -23.51 10.52 9.92
CA CYS A 226 -22.84 10.03 11.12
C CYS A 226 -22.14 11.20 11.83
N ASP A 227 -22.92 11.98 12.58
CA ASP A 227 -22.40 13.11 13.37
C ASP A 227 -21.22 12.64 14.25
N PRO A 228 -20.11 13.41 14.30
CA PRO A 228 -18.95 13.06 15.13
C PRO A 228 -19.24 12.85 16.63
N SER A 229 -20.36 13.35 17.14
CA SER A 229 -20.77 13.14 18.53
C SER A 229 -21.10 11.68 18.88
N VAL A 230 -21.33 10.80 17.88
CA VAL A 230 -21.49 9.36 18.11
C VAL A 230 -20.21 8.71 18.65
N PHE A 231 -19.08 9.37 18.46
CA PHE A 231 -17.79 8.97 19.03
C PHE A 231 -17.51 9.75 20.31
N ASP A 232 -18.21 9.40 21.36
CA ASP A 232 -18.13 10.00 22.68
C ASP A 232 -16.91 9.51 23.51
N GLU A 233 -16.92 9.76 24.84
CA GLU A 233 -15.85 9.36 25.75
C GLU A 233 -15.56 7.85 25.75
N ARG A 234 -16.49 7.01 25.30
CA ARG A 234 -16.28 5.55 25.15
C ARG A 234 -15.18 5.23 24.12
N TRP A 235 -14.88 6.16 23.22
CA TRP A 235 -13.85 6.06 22.19
C TRP A 235 -12.54 6.73 22.58
N GLU A 236 -12.46 7.36 23.74
CA GLU A 236 -11.26 8.03 24.21
C GLU A 236 -10.26 7.05 24.85
N TYR A 237 -8.97 7.35 24.65
CA TYR A 237 -7.88 6.68 25.34
C TYR A 237 -7.07 7.72 26.10
N THR A 238 -6.99 7.55 27.43
CA THR A 238 -6.21 8.42 28.30
C THR A 238 -4.85 7.79 28.59
N PHE A 239 -3.80 8.47 28.18
CA PHE A 239 -2.44 8.11 28.51
C PHE A 239 -2.12 8.37 30.00
N PRO A 240 -1.12 7.67 30.56
CA PRO A 240 -0.75 7.86 31.96
C PRO A 240 -0.42 9.30 32.36
N GLU A 241 0.11 10.09 31.45
CA GLU A 241 0.41 11.51 31.66
C GLU A 241 -0.82 12.44 31.51
N GLY A 242 -2.01 11.88 31.37
CA GLY A 242 -3.27 12.62 31.29
C GLY A 242 -3.63 13.12 29.88
N ARG A 243 -2.84 12.85 28.86
CA ARG A 243 -3.21 13.18 27.47
C ARG A 243 -4.34 12.25 27.02
N VAL A 244 -5.38 12.84 26.47
CA VAL A 244 -6.50 12.13 25.85
C VAL A 244 -6.33 12.12 24.34
N ILE A 245 -6.59 10.99 23.71
CA ILE A 245 -6.72 10.84 22.26
C ILE A 245 -8.05 10.17 21.93
N ARG A 246 -8.49 10.33 20.71
CA ARG A 246 -9.71 9.73 20.20
C ARG A 246 -9.39 8.63 19.22
N ARG A 247 -9.83 7.40 19.50
CA ARG A 247 -9.59 6.22 18.65
C ARG A 247 -10.27 6.32 17.28
N ASP A 248 -11.41 7.00 17.20
CA ASP A 248 -12.15 7.22 15.96
C ASP A 248 -11.41 8.08 14.92
N LEU A 249 -10.37 8.79 15.34
CA LEU A 249 -9.46 9.52 14.42
C LEU A 249 -8.42 8.60 13.77
N ASP A 250 -8.38 7.34 14.15
CA ASP A 250 -7.55 6.30 13.55
C ASP A 250 -8.36 5.46 12.55
N THR A 251 -7.71 4.56 11.81
CA THR A 251 -8.40 3.40 11.26
C THR A 251 -8.58 2.39 12.37
N VAL A 252 -9.81 2.21 12.84
CA VAL A 252 -10.11 1.30 13.96
C VAL A 252 -10.39 -0.11 13.43
N HIS A 253 -9.80 -1.11 14.09
CA HIS A 253 -9.98 -2.52 13.78
C HIS A 253 -10.51 -3.25 15.02
N LEU A 254 -11.70 -3.85 14.89
CA LEU A 254 -12.33 -4.65 15.96
C LEU A 254 -12.25 -6.12 15.56
N TRP A 255 -11.60 -6.92 16.38
CA TRP A 255 -11.35 -8.32 16.10
C TRP A 255 -12.32 -9.21 16.87
N GLY A 256 -12.86 -10.22 16.17
CA GLY A 256 -13.61 -11.33 16.73
C GLY A 256 -13.06 -12.68 16.25
N ASP A 257 -13.76 -13.76 16.55
CA ASP A 257 -13.35 -15.10 16.14
C ASP A 257 -13.59 -15.33 14.64
N GLY A 258 -12.51 -15.38 13.86
CA GLY A 258 -12.54 -15.60 12.42
C GLY A 258 -12.95 -14.40 11.58
N TYR A 259 -12.99 -13.21 12.16
CA TYR A 259 -13.34 -11.99 11.45
C TYR A 259 -12.71 -10.75 12.08
N TRP A 260 -12.72 -9.64 11.35
CA TRP A 260 -12.47 -8.32 11.89
C TRP A 260 -13.32 -7.26 11.17
N VAL A 261 -13.53 -6.14 11.87
CA VAL A 261 -14.32 -5.00 11.40
C VAL A 261 -13.41 -3.79 11.29
N TRP A 262 -13.50 -3.03 10.20
CA TRP A 262 -12.91 -1.69 10.15
C TRP A 262 -13.96 -0.62 10.39
N VAL A 263 -13.54 0.47 11.02
CA VAL A 263 -14.30 1.71 11.15
C VAL A 263 -13.40 2.85 10.71
N ILE A 264 -13.81 3.56 9.66
CA ILE A 264 -13.01 4.59 8.99
C ILE A 264 -13.86 5.85 8.84
N ARG A 265 -13.49 6.91 9.54
CA ARG A 265 -14.11 8.21 9.34
C ARG A 265 -13.64 8.84 8.04
N LEU A 266 -14.56 9.53 7.35
CA LEU A 266 -14.31 10.27 6.12
C LEU A 266 -14.78 11.72 6.32
N THR A 267 -14.45 12.58 5.37
CA THR A 267 -15.00 13.96 5.34
C THR A 267 -16.51 13.95 5.11
N GLY A 268 -17.21 14.99 5.58
CA GLY A 268 -18.65 15.18 5.36
C GLY A 268 -19.52 14.21 6.16
N ASP A 269 -19.19 13.95 7.43
CA ASP A 269 -19.96 13.09 8.36
C ASP A 269 -20.24 11.69 7.79
N ARG A 270 -19.30 11.18 7.01
CA ARG A 270 -19.34 9.85 6.40
C ARG A 270 -18.42 8.89 7.13
N ILE A 271 -18.84 7.65 7.19
CA ILE A 271 -18.08 6.54 7.79
C ILE A 271 -18.09 5.36 6.83
N SER A 272 -16.93 4.75 6.62
CA SER A 272 -16.81 3.44 5.98
C SER A 272 -16.68 2.37 7.05
N VAL A 273 -17.55 1.37 7.01
CA VAL A 273 -17.49 0.21 7.88
C VAL A 273 -17.52 -1.04 7.02
N GLY A 274 -16.66 -1.98 7.34
CA GLY A 274 -16.70 -3.27 6.67
C GLY A 274 -16.21 -4.39 7.55
N VAL A 275 -16.55 -5.59 7.13
CA VAL A 275 -16.25 -6.84 7.81
C VAL A 275 -15.49 -7.74 6.85
N THR A 276 -14.39 -8.30 7.30
CA THR A 276 -13.68 -9.37 6.57
C THR A 276 -13.76 -10.65 7.40
N VAL A 277 -14.12 -11.75 6.77
CA VAL A 277 -14.38 -13.05 7.42
C VAL A 277 -13.49 -14.14 6.84
N ASP A 278 -13.00 -15.05 7.68
CA ASP A 278 -12.38 -16.30 7.25
C ASP A 278 -13.48 -17.24 6.71
N ARG A 279 -13.41 -17.60 5.45
CA ARG A 279 -14.39 -18.46 4.79
C ARG A 279 -14.48 -19.87 5.40
N ALA A 280 -13.42 -20.34 6.07
CA ALA A 280 -13.46 -21.63 6.76
C ALA A 280 -14.32 -21.60 8.04
N LYS A 281 -14.56 -20.42 8.60
CA LYS A 281 -15.35 -20.23 9.83
C LYS A 281 -16.78 -19.72 9.60
N PHE A 282 -17.07 -19.23 8.38
CA PHE A 282 -18.38 -18.71 8.01
C PHE A 282 -18.92 -19.52 6.83
N ASP A 283 -20.17 -19.96 6.93
CA ASP A 283 -20.85 -20.70 5.87
C ASP A 283 -20.80 -19.90 4.55
N GLU A 284 -20.20 -20.52 3.53
CA GLU A 284 -19.99 -19.90 2.22
C GLU A 284 -21.28 -19.59 1.47
N HIS A 285 -22.39 -20.22 1.83
CA HIS A 285 -23.71 -20.01 1.21
C HIS A 285 -24.48 -18.85 1.85
N ARG A 286 -24.06 -18.35 3.01
CA ARG A 286 -24.72 -17.22 3.67
C ARG A 286 -24.59 -15.94 2.85
N ASN A 287 -25.62 -15.11 2.91
CA ASN A 287 -25.58 -13.76 2.35
C ASN A 287 -24.60 -12.89 3.18
N LEU A 288 -23.58 -12.35 2.53
CA LEU A 288 -22.59 -11.51 3.21
C LEU A 288 -23.17 -10.22 3.78
N ARG A 289 -24.30 -9.73 3.27
CA ARG A 289 -25.01 -8.58 3.86
C ARG A 289 -25.59 -8.93 5.22
N ASP A 290 -26.15 -10.11 5.36
CA ASP A 290 -26.71 -10.58 6.63
C ASP A 290 -25.57 -10.83 7.64
N VAL A 291 -24.46 -11.43 7.18
CA VAL A 291 -23.26 -11.64 8.00
C VAL A 291 -22.70 -10.30 8.47
N PHE A 292 -22.66 -9.29 7.60
CA PHE A 292 -22.20 -7.94 7.96
C PHE A 292 -23.03 -7.36 9.13
N TRP A 293 -24.36 -7.33 8.98
CA TRP A 293 -25.23 -6.78 10.03
C TRP A 293 -25.22 -7.59 11.31
N GLU A 294 -25.12 -8.92 11.22
CA GLU A 294 -24.97 -9.78 12.40
C GLU A 294 -23.69 -9.45 13.17
N ILE A 295 -22.56 -9.27 12.47
CA ILE A 295 -21.29 -8.95 13.12
C ILE A 295 -21.31 -7.52 13.68
N VAL A 296 -21.81 -6.54 12.94
CA VAL A 296 -21.91 -5.15 13.43
C VAL A 296 -22.77 -5.09 14.70
N ALA A 297 -23.89 -5.84 14.75
CA ALA A 297 -24.75 -5.88 15.93
C ALA A 297 -24.10 -6.49 17.16
N ARG A 298 -22.98 -7.20 17.05
CA ARG A 298 -22.21 -7.70 18.20
C ARG A 298 -21.50 -6.58 18.98
N TYR A 299 -21.36 -5.38 18.35
CA TYR A 299 -20.62 -4.25 18.93
C TYR A 299 -21.57 -3.10 19.30
N PRO A 300 -21.98 -2.95 20.58
CA PRO A 300 -22.78 -1.81 21.01
C PRO A 300 -22.15 -0.45 20.68
N LEU A 301 -20.82 -0.38 20.57
CA LEU A 301 -20.08 0.80 20.13
C LEU A 301 -20.44 1.23 18.69
N LEU A 302 -21.04 0.36 17.89
CA LEU A 302 -21.46 0.61 16.50
C LEU A 302 -22.98 0.77 16.35
N GLU A 303 -23.72 0.97 17.45
CA GLU A 303 -25.18 1.08 17.44
C GLU A 303 -25.73 2.26 16.63
N PHE A 304 -24.88 3.26 16.31
CA PHE A 304 -25.22 4.38 15.47
C PHE A 304 -25.34 4.02 13.98
N LEU A 305 -24.80 2.88 13.55
CA LEU A 305 -24.94 2.38 12.18
C LEU A 305 -26.34 1.81 11.97
N LYS A 306 -27.08 2.41 11.08
CA LYS A 306 -28.44 2.00 10.75
C LYS A 306 -28.59 1.74 9.25
N PRO A 307 -29.51 0.83 8.85
CA PRO A 307 -29.79 0.64 7.43
C PRO A 307 -30.22 1.94 6.72
N GLU A 308 -30.86 2.88 7.45
CA GLU A 308 -31.39 4.13 6.92
C GLU A 308 -30.30 5.11 6.47
N ASN A 309 -29.13 5.09 7.12
CA ASN A 309 -28.01 5.96 6.75
C ASN A 309 -26.96 5.27 5.85
N LEU A 310 -27.26 4.05 5.39
CA LEU A 310 -26.41 3.31 4.46
C LEU A 310 -26.53 3.89 3.04
N LEU A 311 -25.48 4.52 2.54
CA LEU A 311 -25.40 5.07 1.19
C LEU A 311 -25.23 3.98 0.13
N GLN A 312 -24.32 3.06 0.38
CA GLN A 312 -23.95 2.02 -0.57
C GLN A 312 -23.42 0.79 0.16
N PHE A 313 -23.65 -0.38 -0.40
CA PHE A 313 -23.19 -1.65 0.16
C PHE A 313 -22.57 -2.53 -0.92
N HIS A 314 -21.42 -3.11 -0.60
CA HIS A 314 -20.71 -4.04 -1.47
C HIS A 314 -20.27 -5.29 -0.71
N ALA A 315 -20.11 -6.38 -1.44
CA ALA A 315 -19.60 -7.62 -0.88
C ALA A 315 -18.77 -8.39 -1.90
N SER A 316 -17.81 -9.16 -1.39
CA SER A 316 -16.99 -10.08 -2.17
C SER A 316 -16.79 -11.38 -1.42
N ARG A 317 -17.19 -12.50 -2.01
CA ARG A 317 -16.97 -13.83 -1.42
C ARG A 317 -15.52 -14.26 -1.46
N ASP A 318 -14.81 -13.84 -2.52
CA ASP A 318 -13.39 -14.15 -2.73
C ASP A 318 -12.60 -12.86 -2.82
N VAL A 319 -11.92 -12.49 -1.74
CA VAL A 319 -11.10 -11.28 -1.70
C VAL A 319 -9.75 -11.52 -2.37
N GLN A 320 -9.07 -12.59 -1.99
CA GLN A 320 -7.69 -12.83 -2.37
C GLN A 320 -7.52 -13.21 -3.83
N ARG A 321 -6.51 -12.63 -4.45
CA ARG A 321 -6.07 -12.94 -5.82
C ARG A 321 -4.56 -12.84 -5.89
N LEU A 322 -3.96 -13.65 -6.75
CA LEU A 322 -2.52 -13.62 -6.99
C LEU A 322 -2.23 -14.01 -8.43
N SER A 323 -1.41 -13.22 -9.09
CA SER A 323 -0.78 -13.56 -10.35
C SER A 323 0.65 -14.03 -10.09
N GLU A 324 1.10 -15.05 -10.81
CA GLU A 324 2.50 -15.50 -10.74
C GLU A 324 3.48 -14.46 -11.28
N LEU A 325 2.99 -13.54 -12.11
CA LEU A 325 3.76 -12.58 -12.87
C LEU A 325 3.23 -11.16 -12.65
N THR A 326 4.12 -10.23 -12.41
CA THR A 326 3.84 -8.79 -12.34
C THR A 326 4.27 -8.09 -13.64
N VAL A 327 5.43 -8.46 -14.19
CA VAL A 327 5.97 -7.90 -15.42
C VAL A 327 6.65 -8.96 -16.26
N SER A 328 6.39 -8.93 -17.57
CA SER A 328 6.90 -9.91 -18.54
C SER A 328 7.99 -9.30 -19.45
N PRO A 329 9.02 -10.06 -19.80
CA PRO A 329 9.95 -9.66 -20.85
C PRO A 329 9.27 -9.54 -22.24
N ARG A 330 8.05 -10.04 -22.39
CA ARG A 330 7.20 -9.82 -23.57
C ARG A 330 6.46 -8.48 -23.55
N ARG A 331 6.89 -7.50 -22.77
CA ARG A 331 6.39 -6.12 -22.73
C ARG A 331 4.93 -5.98 -22.32
N TYR A 332 4.50 -6.74 -21.32
CA TYR A 332 3.26 -6.48 -20.61
C TYR A 332 3.46 -6.56 -19.10
N ALA A 333 2.60 -5.90 -18.35
CA ALA A 333 2.60 -5.93 -16.90
C ALA A 333 1.17 -6.03 -16.36
N ILE A 334 1.04 -6.60 -15.16
CA ILE A 334 -0.20 -6.73 -14.42
C ILE A 334 -0.03 -5.94 -13.13
N ALA A 335 -0.91 -4.97 -12.87
CA ALA A 335 -0.76 -4.03 -11.77
C ALA A 335 -2.05 -3.88 -10.93
N GLY A 336 -1.89 -3.47 -9.68
CA GLY A 336 -3.02 -3.29 -8.77
C GLY A 336 -3.74 -4.60 -8.44
N ASP A 337 -5.04 -4.51 -8.27
CA ASP A 337 -5.90 -5.67 -7.96
C ASP A 337 -5.91 -6.73 -9.08
N SER A 338 -5.49 -6.37 -10.29
CA SER A 338 -5.28 -7.34 -11.37
C SER A 338 -4.10 -8.26 -11.07
N ALA A 339 -3.06 -7.77 -10.39
CA ALA A 339 -1.91 -8.57 -10.00
C ALA A 339 -2.16 -9.34 -8.71
N SER A 340 -2.59 -8.64 -7.67
CA SER A 340 -2.76 -9.27 -6.36
C SER A 340 -3.70 -8.51 -5.45
N ILE A 341 -4.50 -9.26 -4.70
CA ILE A 341 -5.28 -8.78 -3.57
C ILE A 341 -5.00 -9.71 -2.39
N ILE A 342 -4.78 -9.15 -1.22
CA ILE A 342 -4.48 -9.93 -0.01
C ILE A 342 -5.65 -9.85 0.96
N ASP A 343 -5.82 -8.67 1.56
CA ASP A 343 -6.76 -8.36 2.61
C ASP A 343 -6.82 -6.84 2.78
N ALA A 344 -7.87 -6.31 3.40
CA ALA A 344 -7.97 -4.88 3.68
C ALA A 344 -7.05 -4.43 4.84
N LEU A 345 -6.51 -5.37 5.62
CA LEU A 345 -5.69 -5.11 6.79
C LEU A 345 -4.47 -4.24 6.46
N TYR A 346 -4.22 -3.24 7.31
CA TYR A 346 -3.11 -2.28 7.22
C TYR A 346 -3.09 -1.40 5.96
N SER A 347 -4.15 -1.39 5.16
CA SER A 347 -4.24 -0.52 3.95
C SER A 347 -3.06 -0.65 2.98
N GLN A 348 -2.43 -1.84 2.89
CA GLN A 348 -1.20 -2.07 2.13
C GLN A 348 -1.43 -2.17 0.62
N GLY A 349 -2.62 -2.57 0.18
CA GLY A 349 -2.88 -2.93 -1.21
C GLY A 349 -2.48 -1.84 -2.20
N LEU A 350 -2.93 -0.60 -1.99
CA LEU A 350 -2.59 0.51 -2.90
C LEU A 350 -1.11 0.89 -2.82
N SER A 351 -0.50 0.84 -1.63
CA SER A 351 0.93 1.11 -1.47
C SER A 351 1.80 0.12 -2.24
N LEU A 352 1.49 -1.17 -2.17
CA LEU A 352 2.18 -2.21 -2.93
C LEU A 352 1.95 -2.06 -4.44
N SER A 353 0.71 -1.77 -4.83
CA SER A 353 0.34 -1.57 -6.23
C SER A 353 1.11 -0.41 -6.88
N LEU A 354 1.16 0.76 -6.22
CA LEU A 354 1.84 1.94 -6.76
C LEU A 354 3.36 1.79 -6.73
N SER A 355 3.92 1.16 -5.68
CA SER A 355 5.36 0.86 -5.61
C SER A 355 5.77 -0.10 -6.74
N THR A 356 5.01 -1.16 -6.96
CA THR A 356 5.25 -2.12 -8.04
C THR A 356 5.10 -1.46 -9.40
N SER A 357 4.05 -0.64 -9.61
CA SER A 357 3.86 0.14 -10.82
C SER A 357 5.02 1.10 -11.11
N TRP A 358 5.61 1.71 -10.07
CA TRP A 358 6.79 2.54 -10.24
C TRP A 358 8.01 1.74 -10.75
N HIS A 359 8.21 0.50 -10.26
CA HIS A 359 9.26 -0.40 -10.78
C HIS A 359 9.01 -0.77 -12.23
N VAL A 360 7.77 -1.12 -12.58
CA VAL A 360 7.37 -1.39 -13.98
C VAL A 360 7.63 -0.17 -14.85
N GLY A 361 7.27 1.03 -14.38
CA GLY A 361 7.55 2.29 -15.08
C GLY A 361 9.04 2.51 -15.40
N ASN A 362 9.94 2.11 -14.49
CA ASN A 362 11.39 2.17 -14.75
C ASN A 362 11.86 1.15 -15.81
N ILE A 363 11.23 -0.03 -15.87
CA ILE A 363 11.52 -1.06 -16.89
C ILE A 363 11.04 -0.58 -18.26
N VAL A 364 9.78 -0.11 -18.32
CA VAL A 364 9.17 0.44 -19.55
C VAL A 364 10.01 1.60 -20.10
N GLN A 365 10.42 2.53 -19.24
CA GLN A 365 11.27 3.65 -19.64
C GLN A 365 12.60 3.18 -20.21
N ALA A 366 13.27 2.22 -19.56
CA ALA A 366 14.56 1.73 -20.06
C ALA A 366 14.44 1.08 -21.45
N ASP A 367 13.38 0.31 -21.68
CA ASP A 367 13.12 -0.32 -22.97
C ASP A 367 12.78 0.73 -24.06
N LEU A 368 11.84 1.64 -23.78
CA LEU A 368 11.39 2.62 -24.76
C LEU A 368 12.43 3.70 -25.09
N THR A 369 13.38 3.97 -24.19
CA THR A 369 14.49 4.89 -24.45
C THR A 369 15.74 4.22 -25.06
N GLY A 370 15.64 2.96 -25.47
CA GLY A 370 16.70 2.23 -26.16
C GLY A 370 17.80 1.64 -25.28
N ALA A 371 17.63 1.68 -23.94
CA ALA A 371 18.53 0.96 -23.03
C ALA A 371 18.29 -0.55 -23.03
N GLY A 372 17.18 -1.00 -23.62
CA GLY A 372 16.76 -2.39 -23.73
C GLY A 372 16.13 -2.95 -22.46
N LEU A 373 15.59 -4.16 -22.57
CA LEU A 373 14.98 -4.88 -21.45
C LEU A 373 16.04 -5.40 -20.48
N ASP A 374 15.98 -4.96 -19.22
CA ASP A 374 16.77 -5.51 -18.14
C ASP A 374 16.03 -6.71 -17.54
N THR A 375 16.27 -7.90 -18.07
CA THR A 375 15.63 -9.15 -17.61
C THR A 375 15.96 -9.45 -16.15
N SER A 376 17.13 -9.06 -15.67
CA SER A 376 17.49 -9.26 -14.26
C SER A 376 16.66 -8.37 -13.32
N HIS A 377 16.30 -7.16 -13.77
CA HIS A 377 15.39 -6.29 -13.03
C HIS A 377 13.94 -6.81 -13.09
N ILE A 378 13.50 -7.33 -14.23
CA ILE A 378 12.19 -7.99 -14.37
C ILE A 378 12.07 -9.15 -13.40
N ASP A 379 13.05 -10.04 -13.37
CA ASP A 379 13.09 -11.19 -12.45
C ASP A 379 13.09 -10.76 -10.98
N HIS A 380 13.83 -9.68 -10.67
CA HIS A 380 13.85 -9.13 -9.32
C HIS A 380 12.49 -8.60 -8.91
N VAL A 381 11.81 -7.82 -9.76
CA VAL A 381 10.47 -7.26 -9.48
C VAL A 381 9.46 -8.38 -9.25
N ASN A 382 9.44 -9.40 -10.11
CA ASN A 382 8.53 -10.54 -9.97
C ASN A 382 8.73 -11.30 -8.65
N ARG A 383 9.98 -11.62 -8.31
CA ARG A 383 10.30 -12.31 -7.05
C ARG A 383 9.98 -11.47 -5.82
N ALA A 384 10.32 -10.18 -5.83
CA ALA A 384 10.09 -9.30 -4.71
C ALA A 384 8.59 -9.00 -4.51
N ALA A 385 7.84 -8.75 -5.57
CA ALA A 385 6.39 -8.55 -5.49
C ALA A 385 5.66 -9.78 -4.94
N LEU A 386 6.03 -10.98 -5.40
CA LEU A 386 5.49 -12.24 -4.87
C LEU A 386 5.85 -12.44 -3.40
N ALA A 387 7.08 -12.10 -3.01
CA ALA A 387 7.54 -12.21 -1.63
C ALA A 387 6.82 -11.20 -0.72
N ASP A 388 6.61 -9.96 -1.16
CA ASP A 388 5.85 -8.94 -0.44
C ASP A 388 4.40 -9.38 -0.24
N TRP A 389 3.79 -10.01 -1.24
CA TRP A 389 2.47 -10.58 -1.12
C TRP A 389 2.43 -11.68 -0.03
N ARG A 390 3.40 -12.61 -0.02
CA ARG A 390 3.49 -13.67 0.99
C ARG A 390 3.71 -13.11 2.39
N LEU A 391 4.60 -12.13 2.53
CA LEU A 391 4.85 -11.43 3.78
C LEU A 391 3.56 -10.80 4.32
N THR A 392 2.89 -9.99 3.52
CA THR A 392 1.66 -9.29 3.92
C THR A 392 0.52 -10.26 4.23
N ARG A 393 0.44 -11.35 3.47
CA ARG A 393 -0.53 -12.41 3.75
C ARG A 393 -0.26 -13.11 5.09
N SER A 394 1.01 -13.30 5.47
CA SER A 394 1.36 -13.88 6.76
C SER A 394 0.99 -12.95 7.93
N MET A 395 1.08 -11.63 7.73
CA MET A 395 0.64 -10.63 8.71
C MET A 395 -0.88 -10.68 8.95
N ALA A 396 -1.67 -11.04 7.95
CA ALA A 396 -3.14 -11.13 8.06
C ALA A 396 -3.62 -12.49 8.57
N ARG A 397 -3.11 -13.58 8.02
CA ARG A 397 -3.64 -14.94 8.19
C ARG A 397 -3.91 -15.35 9.63
N TRP A 398 -2.92 -15.18 10.50
CA TRP A 398 -2.99 -15.67 11.88
C TRP A 398 -3.91 -14.85 12.76
N LYS A 399 -4.25 -13.63 12.34
CA LYS A 399 -5.20 -12.76 13.03
C LYS A 399 -6.66 -13.20 12.90
N TYR A 400 -6.96 -14.13 12.00
CA TYR A 400 -8.27 -14.78 11.90
C TYR A 400 -8.38 -16.03 12.79
N SER A 401 -7.33 -16.35 13.54
CA SER A 401 -7.35 -17.50 14.46
C SER A 401 -7.69 -17.10 15.88
N ASP A 402 -8.08 -18.09 16.67
CA ASP A 402 -8.34 -17.95 18.11
C ASP A 402 -7.11 -17.46 18.90
N ALA A 403 -5.93 -17.42 18.28
CA ALA A 403 -4.73 -16.87 18.89
C ALA A 403 -4.89 -15.38 19.24
N MET A 404 -5.79 -14.65 18.57
CA MET A 404 -6.08 -13.24 18.87
C MET A 404 -6.62 -13.02 20.29
N ALA A 405 -7.26 -14.02 20.89
CA ALA A 405 -7.69 -13.97 22.29
C ALA A 405 -6.52 -14.05 23.29
N ASP A 406 -5.34 -14.47 22.86
CA ASP A 406 -4.14 -14.53 23.71
C ASP A 406 -3.42 -13.18 23.69
N SER A 407 -3.41 -12.49 24.82
CA SER A 407 -2.86 -11.12 24.89
C SER A 407 -1.38 -11.02 24.53
N ARG A 408 -0.61 -12.07 24.74
CA ARG A 408 0.81 -12.10 24.34
C ARG A 408 0.96 -12.24 22.83
N PHE A 409 0.16 -13.11 22.21
CA PHE A 409 0.11 -13.20 20.75
C PHE A 409 -0.32 -11.85 20.17
N PHE A 410 -1.42 -11.30 20.63
CA PHE A 410 -1.97 -10.03 20.15
C PHE A 410 -0.91 -8.91 20.14
N ILE A 411 -0.22 -8.71 21.27
CA ILE A 411 0.79 -7.64 21.37
C ILE A 411 2.03 -7.93 20.52
N LEU A 412 2.57 -9.16 20.57
CA LEU A 412 3.82 -9.48 19.88
C LEU A 412 3.66 -9.57 18.37
N ASP A 413 2.51 -10.05 17.89
CA ASP A 413 2.23 -10.19 16.47
C ASP A 413 2.05 -8.80 15.82
N HIS A 414 1.29 -7.90 16.47
CA HIS A 414 1.19 -6.51 16.01
C HIS A 414 2.51 -5.75 16.12
N LEU A 415 3.34 -6.03 17.15
CA LEU A 415 4.67 -5.45 17.24
C LEU A 415 5.56 -5.90 16.09
N LEU A 416 5.52 -7.17 15.70
CA LEU A 416 6.29 -7.70 14.58
C LEU A 416 5.89 -7.00 13.27
N ASP A 417 4.59 -6.87 13.02
CA ASP A 417 4.07 -6.13 11.85
C ASP A 417 4.55 -4.67 11.87
N TYR A 418 4.48 -4.03 13.02
CA TYR A 418 4.98 -2.67 13.18
C TYR A 418 6.48 -2.55 12.86
N LEU A 419 7.30 -3.51 13.27
CA LEU A 419 8.72 -3.53 12.96
C LEU A 419 8.98 -3.62 11.45
N VAL A 420 8.19 -4.45 10.75
CA VAL A 420 8.25 -4.53 9.28
C VAL A 420 7.85 -3.20 8.64
N LEU A 421 6.73 -2.63 9.05
CA LEU A 421 6.20 -1.38 8.49
C LEU A 421 7.10 -0.17 8.82
N SER A 422 7.69 -0.12 10.02
CA SER A 422 8.59 0.97 10.42
C SER A 422 9.91 0.95 9.65
N ALA A 423 10.40 -0.22 9.24
CA ALA A 423 11.57 -0.33 8.38
C ALA A 423 11.36 0.36 7.01
N ALA A 424 10.10 0.54 6.61
CA ALA A 424 9.75 1.28 5.40
C ALA A 424 9.88 2.81 5.51
N LEU A 425 10.03 3.39 6.71
CA LEU A 425 10.07 4.85 6.90
C LEU A 425 11.18 5.53 6.08
N LEU A 426 12.36 4.94 6.05
CA LEU A 426 13.50 5.52 5.36
C LEU A 426 13.40 5.44 3.83
N PRO A 427 13.08 4.28 3.22
CA PRO A 427 12.76 4.23 1.80
C PRO A 427 11.60 5.15 1.41
N ARG A 428 10.60 5.32 2.27
CA ARG A 428 9.50 6.28 2.09
C ARG A 428 10.02 7.70 1.96
N PHE A 429 10.86 8.13 2.90
CA PHE A 429 11.48 9.46 2.84
C PHE A 429 12.26 9.65 1.54
N GLN A 430 13.00 8.64 1.13
CA GLN A 430 13.82 8.70 -0.08
C GLN A 430 12.99 8.76 -1.36
N VAL A 431 11.92 7.97 -1.46
CA VAL A 431 11.02 8.04 -2.62
C VAL A 431 10.23 9.34 -2.64
N SER A 432 9.77 9.82 -1.48
CA SER A 432 9.10 11.11 -1.35
C SER A 432 9.98 12.25 -1.81
N ARG A 433 11.24 12.25 -1.41
CA ARG A 433 12.23 13.22 -1.86
C ARG A 433 12.44 13.16 -3.38
N TRP A 434 12.69 11.97 -3.91
CA TRP A 434 12.87 11.80 -5.35
C TRP A 434 11.65 12.30 -6.15
N LEU A 435 10.46 11.86 -5.76
CA LEU A 435 9.21 12.25 -6.41
C LEU A 435 8.94 13.76 -6.31
N THR A 436 9.12 14.36 -5.14
CA THR A 436 8.85 15.79 -4.91
C THR A 436 9.84 16.68 -5.67
N GLU A 437 11.13 16.32 -5.68
CA GLU A 437 12.16 17.11 -6.34
C GLU A 437 12.16 16.94 -7.86
N THR A 438 11.79 15.79 -8.39
CA THR A 438 11.80 15.51 -9.84
C THR A 438 10.41 15.59 -10.50
N GLY A 439 9.34 15.59 -9.71
CA GLY A 439 7.97 15.45 -10.22
C GLY A 439 7.73 14.12 -10.95
N GLY A 440 8.56 13.11 -10.67
CA GLY A 440 8.53 11.83 -11.38
C GLY A 440 9.15 11.86 -12.78
N ARG A 441 9.77 12.98 -13.18
CA ARG A 441 10.33 13.20 -14.52
C ARG A 441 11.82 12.90 -14.55
N PRO A 442 12.28 11.98 -15.43
CA PRO A 442 13.70 11.62 -15.53
C PRO A 442 14.63 12.75 -15.94
N GLU A 443 14.15 13.66 -16.77
CA GLU A 443 14.91 14.84 -17.24
C GLU A 443 15.21 15.84 -16.13
N ALA A 444 14.45 15.82 -15.04
CA ALA A 444 14.70 16.63 -13.85
C ALA A 444 15.72 16.01 -12.89
N GLU A 445 16.21 14.79 -13.18
CA GLU A 445 17.15 14.09 -12.30
C GLU A 445 18.54 14.70 -12.31
N THR A 446 19.02 15.04 -11.12
CA THR A 446 20.45 15.30 -10.88
C THR A 446 21.21 13.97 -10.71
N PRO A 447 22.56 13.95 -10.74
CA PRO A 447 23.34 12.74 -10.46
C PRO A 447 22.98 12.06 -9.13
N THR A 448 22.64 12.85 -8.11
CA THR A 448 22.18 12.33 -6.81
C THR A 448 20.84 11.61 -6.94
N HIS A 449 19.89 12.16 -7.72
CA HIS A 449 18.61 11.54 -7.97
C HIS A 449 18.76 10.21 -8.73
N VAL A 450 19.67 10.15 -9.71
CA VAL A 450 19.97 8.90 -10.43
C VAL A 450 20.52 7.83 -9.48
N LEU A 451 21.39 8.24 -8.51
CA LEU A 451 21.89 7.34 -7.48
C LEU A 451 20.76 6.81 -6.57
N LEU A 452 19.91 7.73 -6.15
CA LEU A 452 18.77 7.40 -5.29
C LEU A 452 17.79 6.46 -5.99
N ARG A 453 17.45 6.73 -7.24
CA ARG A 453 16.58 5.84 -8.04
C ARG A 453 17.19 4.45 -8.22
N ALA A 454 18.49 4.36 -8.49
CA ALA A 454 19.18 3.08 -8.60
C ALA A 454 19.15 2.28 -7.29
N LYS A 455 19.17 2.96 -6.14
CA LYS A 455 18.99 2.34 -4.83
C LYS A 455 17.54 1.91 -4.62
N LEU A 456 16.57 2.79 -4.86
CA LEU A 456 15.15 2.51 -4.69
C LEU A 456 14.68 1.31 -5.52
N ARG A 457 15.27 1.06 -6.70
CA ARG A 457 15.03 -0.15 -7.50
C ARG A 457 15.25 -1.46 -6.74
N ARG A 458 16.03 -1.44 -5.66
CA ARG A 458 16.31 -2.61 -4.81
C ARG A 458 15.56 -2.58 -3.49
N THR A 459 15.24 -1.41 -2.97
CA THR A 459 14.79 -1.24 -1.58
C THR A 459 13.33 -0.82 -1.43
N LEU A 460 12.60 -0.65 -2.52
CA LEU A 460 11.19 -0.24 -2.48
C LEU A 460 10.21 -1.43 -2.48
N PHE A 461 10.61 -2.53 -1.88
CA PHE A 461 9.76 -3.69 -1.56
C PHE A 461 9.86 -3.96 -0.06
N LEU A 462 8.80 -4.46 0.57
CA LEU A 462 8.79 -4.76 2.01
C LEU A 462 9.87 -5.79 2.38
N THR A 463 10.03 -6.82 1.56
CA THR A 463 11.05 -7.86 1.75
C THR A 463 12.47 -7.42 1.38
N GLN A 464 12.63 -6.20 0.90
CA GLN A 464 13.93 -5.63 0.52
C GLN A 464 14.26 -4.34 1.29
N LEU A 465 13.60 -4.10 2.40
CA LEU A 465 13.90 -2.96 3.27
C LEU A 465 15.20 -3.19 4.05
N PRO A 466 15.96 -2.13 4.39
CA PRO A 466 17.06 -2.27 5.34
C PRO A 466 16.56 -2.80 6.71
N PRO A 467 17.32 -3.65 7.39
CA PRO A 467 18.69 -4.12 7.08
C PRO A 467 18.76 -5.38 6.21
N TRP A 468 17.64 -5.98 5.81
CA TRP A 468 17.60 -7.31 5.13
C TRP A 468 17.55 -7.27 3.60
N HIS A 469 17.70 -6.08 2.99
CA HIS A 469 17.62 -5.89 1.53
C HIS A 469 18.61 -6.73 0.70
N ARG A 470 19.61 -7.37 1.34
CA ARG A 470 20.55 -8.28 0.69
C ARG A 470 20.16 -9.75 0.82
N VAL A 471 19.17 -10.05 1.63
CA VAL A 471 18.62 -11.38 1.77
C VAL A 471 17.67 -11.63 0.62
N ASP A 472 17.61 -12.86 0.13
CA ASP A 472 16.63 -13.21 -0.90
C ASP A 472 15.20 -12.91 -0.42
N PRO A 473 14.37 -12.24 -1.23
CA PRO A 473 13.01 -11.84 -0.85
C PRO A 473 12.13 -12.98 -0.33
N ALA A 474 12.18 -14.14 -0.98
CA ALA A 474 11.41 -15.31 -0.56
C ALA A 474 11.85 -15.85 0.81
N THR A 475 13.13 -15.71 1.12
CA THR A 475 13.68 -16.08 2.44
C THR A 475 13.16 -15.13 3.52
N VAL A 476 13.11 -13.81 3.28
CA VAL A 476 12.56 -12.84 4.23
C VAL A 476 11.09 -13.14 4.49
N ALA A 477 10.28 -13.34 3.44
CA ALA A 477 8.87 -13.67 3.58
C ALA A 477 8.65 -14.96 4.39
N ARG A 478 9.45 -16.00 4.15
CA ARG A 478 9.38 -17.27 4.89
C ARG A 478 9.73 -17.08 6.38
N ILE A 479 10.76 -16.32 6.70
CA ILE A 479 11.13 -16.03 8.10
C ILE A 479 9.99 -15.33 8.82
N ALA A 480 9.38 -14.33 8.19
CA ALA A 480 8.24 -13.62 8.76
C ALA A 480 7.05 -14.56 8.98
N GLU A 481 6.73 -15.40 8.01
CA GLU A 481 5.68 -16.41 8.14
C GLU A 481 5.95 -17.40 9.28
N ASP A 482 7.19 -17.89 9.41
CA ASP A 482 7.58 -18.81 10.48
C ASP A 482 7.44 -18.16 11.88
N TRP A 483 7.71 -16.86 12.00
CA TRP A 483 7.56 -16.13 13.25
C TRP A 483 6.08 -15.95 13.62
N HIS A 484 5.25 -15.48 12.71
CA HIS A 484 3.80 -15.36 12.94
C HIS A 484 3.20 -16.72 13.33
N ARG A 485 3.51 -17.76 12.57
CA ARG A 485 3.08 -19.13 12.86
C ARG A 485 3.57 -19.63 14.22
N GLY A 486 4.82 -19.34 14.57
CA GLY A 486 5.39 -19.69 15.86
C GLY A 486 4.69 -19.01 17.03
N LEU A 487 4.35 -17.73 16.89
CA LEU A 487 3.56 -17.00 17.90
C LEU A 487 2.15 -17.58 18.04
N ALA A 488 1.46 -17.85 16.93
CA ALA A 488 0.13 -18.44 16.93
C ALA A 488 0.11 -19.83 17.60
N ARG A 489 1.04 -20.72 17.23
CA ARG A 489 1.16 -22.06 17.87
C ARG A 489 1.40 -22.00 19.37
N ARG A 490 2.17 -21.01 19.85
CA ARG A 490 2.36 -20.81 21.29
C ARG A 490 1.08 -20.34 21.98
N ALA A 491 0.27 -19.50 21.34
CA ALA A 491 -1.03 -19.09 21.86
C ALA A 491 -1.99 -20.28 21.92
N GLU A 492 -2.07 -21.09 20.85
CA GLU A 492 -2.86 -22.32 20.81
C GLU A 492 -2.44 -23.30 21.91
N TRP A 493 -1.12 -23.49 22.11
CA TRP A 493 -0.60 -24.34 23.16
C TRP A 493 -1.01 -23.86 24.55
N ARG A 494 -0.90 -22.53 24.85
CA ARG A 494 -1.34 -21.98 26.13
C ARG A 494 -2.83 -22.23 26.36
N ARG A 495 -3.65 -22.01 25.37
CA ARG A 495 -5.08 -22.26 25.42
C ARG A 495 -5.41 -23.73 25.69
N ALA A 496 -4.79 -24.62 24.95
CA ALA A 496 -4.97 -26.07 25.11
C ALA A 496 -4.57 -26.58 26.51
N ASN A 497 -3.64 -25.89 27.18
CA ASN A 497 -3.21 -26.20 28.56
C ASN A 497 -3.93 -25.36 29.64
N GLY A 498 -5.03 -24.65 29.27
CA GLY A 498 -5.82 -23.87 30.22
C GLY A 498 -5.12 -22.63 30.79
N ILE A 499 -4.01 -22.18 30.15
CA ILE A 499 -3.26 -20.99 30.58
C ILE A 499 -3.98 -19.76 30.03
N ARG A 500 -4.58 -18.98 30.91
CA ARG A 500 -5.23 -17.71 30.58
C ARG A 500 -4.32 -16.54 30.97
N LEU A 501 -4.00 -15.68 29.99
CA LEU A 501 -3.25 -14.44 30.24
C LEU A 501 -4.20 -13.32 30.67
N LYS A 502 -3.66 -12.34 31.38
CA LYS A 502 -4.38 -11.12 31.71
C LYS A 502 -4.56 -10.22 30.50
N PRO A 503 -5.58 -9.35 30.47
CA PRO A 503 -5.75 -8.33 29.46
C PRO A 503 -4.48 -7.50 29.24
N ALA A 504 -4.19 -7.12 28.01
CA ALA A 504 -3.01 -6.35 27.66
C ALA A 504 -3.36 -5.19 26.73
N ARG A 505 -2.78 -4.02 27.02
CA ARG A 505 -2.93 -2.81 26.20
C ARG A 505 -1.55 -2.23 25.90
N ALA A 506 -1.33 -1.83 24.67
CA ALA A 506 -0.11 -1.14 24.24
C ALA A 506 -0.44 -0.07 23.19
N ALA A 507 0.24 1.05 23.26
CA ALA A 507 0.19 2.08 22.22
C ALA A 507 1.61 2.54 21.89
N LEU A 508 1.91 2.62 20.58
CA LEU A 508 3.16 3.11 20.06
C LEU A 508 2.99 4.51 19.49
N ARG A 509 3.95 5.38 19.75
CA ARG A 509 3.94 6.77 19.29
C ARG A 509 5.04 7.05 18.29
N ALA A 510 4.74 6.94 17.00
CA ALA A 510 5.65 7.40 15.96
C ALA A 510 5.75 8.93 15.91
N ASP A 511 4.70 9.66 16.37
CA ASP A 511 4.73 11.11 16.53
C ASP A 511 5.88 11.58 17.43
N ALA A 512 6.28 10.78 18.42
CA ALA A 512 7.44 11.04 19.26
C ALA A 512 8.79 10.97 18.51
N ALA A 513 8.86 10.24 17.38
CA ALA A 513 10.05 10.14 16.54
C ALA A 513 10.21 11.31 15.56
N VAL A 514 9.13 11.98 15.20
CA VAL A 514 9.10 13.05 14.21
C VAL A 514 10.08 14.19 14.55
N PRO A 515 10.18 14.68 15.80
CA PRO A 515 11.16 15.68 16.17
C PRO A 515 12.61 15.29 15.86
N HIS A 516 12.96 14.01 15.98
CA HIS A 516 14.31 13.52 15.66
C HIS A 516 14.55 13.49 14.14
N LEU A 517 13.57 12.98 13.38
CA LEU A 517 13.64 12.95 11.92
C LEU A 517 13.67 14.36 11.34
N TRP A 518 12.90 15.30 11.93
CA TRP A 518 12.89 16.71 11.55
C TRP A 518 14.26 17.35 11.71
N ARG A 519 14.93 17.16 12.85
CA ARG A 519 16.28 17.69 13.09
C ARG A 519 17.32 17.15 12.11
N LEU A 520 17.17 15.89 11.70
CA LEU A 520 18.05 15.27 10.70
C LEU A 520 17.79 15.84 9.30
N ALA A 521 16.53 16.08 8.96
CA ALA A 521 16.13 16.62 7.66
C ALA A 521 16.37 18.15 7.55
N PHE A 522 16.20 18.89 8.65
CA PHE A 522 16.27 20.35 8.72
C PHE A 522 17.16 20.82 9.88
N PRO A 523 18.50 20.67 9.78
CA PRO A 523 19.42 20.93 10.90
C PRO A 523 19.48 22.39 11.36
N ARG A 524 18.94 23.35 10.61
CA ARG A 524 18.94 24.78 10.96
C ARG A 524 17.78 25.22 11.86
N GLU A 525 16.72 24.44 11.95
CA GLU A 525 15.57 24.75 12.80
C GLU A 525 15.75 24.14 14.19
N ARG A 526 16.46 24.84 15.08
CA ARG A 526 16.75 24.38 16.46
C ARG A 526 15.73 24.87 17.49
N GLY A 527 14.46 25.08 17.14
CA GLY A 527 13.44 25.48 18.10
C GLY A 527 12.83 24.29 18.85
N GLU A 528 12.71 24.38 20.15
CA GLU A 528 11.86 23.65 21.14
C GLU A 528 11.58 22.13 20.99
N LEU A 529 12.30 21.38 20.17
CA LEU A 529 12.10 19.95 19.98
C LEU A 529 12.91 19.15 20.99
N THR A 530 12.34 18.89 22.13
CA THR A 530 12.90 17.90 23.06
C THR A 530 12.73 16.50 22.46
N PRO A 531 13.80 15.75 22.23
CA PRO A 531 13.70 14.36 21.81
C PRO A 531 12.96 13.55 22.86
N LYS A 532 11.82 12.97 22.47
CA LYS A 532 11.14 11.97 23.30
C LYS A 532 11.43 10.58 22.73
N PRO A 533 11.52 9.54 23.55
CA PRO A 533 11.68 8.17 23.06
C PRO A 533 10.50 7.83 22.14
N ILE A 534 10.76 7.08 21.05
CA ILE A 534 9.74 6.63 20.08
C ILE A 534 8.65 5.83 20.79
N ILE A 535 9.03 5.12 21.83
CA ILE A 535 8.15 4.36 22.72
C ILE A 535 8.37 4.90 24.12
N GLU A 536 7.36 5.56 24.67
CA GLU A 536 7.41 5.99 26.07
C GLU A 536 7.03 4.82 26.99
N PRO A 537 7.81 4.53 28.04
CA PRO A 537 7.53 3.41 28.94
C PRO A 537 6.13 3.45 29.57
N GLY A 538 5.58 4.64 29.79
CA GLY A 538 4.24 4.85 30.35
C GLY A 538 3.09 4.46 29.42
N PHE A 539 3.34 4.33 28.10
CA PHE A 539 2.32 3.98 27.12
C PHE A 539 2.05 2.49 27.01
N VAL A 540 2.97 1.67 27.48
CA VAL A 540 2.81 0.23 27.41
C VAL A 540 2.20 -0.27 28.71
N ARG A 541 0.88 -0.20 28.85
CA ARG A 541 0.16 -0.87 29.94
C ARG A 541 -0.05 -2.34 29.58
N VAL A 542 1.00 -3.13 29.74
CA VAL A 542 0.90 -4.57 29.55
C VAL A 542 0.59 -5.22 30.91
N LYS A 543 -0.67 -5.30 31.26
CA LYS A 543 -1.09 -6.04 32.46
C LYS A 543 -0.90 -7.54 32.21
N GLY A 544 0.20 -8.10 32.72
CA GLY A 544 0.40 -9.55 32.79
C GLY A 544 1.05 -10.18 31.55
N THR A 545 1.63 -9.40 30.63
CA THR A 545 2.53 -9.93 29.59
C THR A 545 3.98 -9.88 30.08
N GLU A 546 4.82 -10.79 29.57
CA GLU A 546 6.27 -10.80 29.85
C GLU A 546 7.05 -9.75 29.04
N VAL A 547 6.37 -8.97 28.20
CA VAL A 547 7.00 -7.93 27.39
C VAL A 547 7.17 -6.68 28.24
N SER A 548 8.40 -6.41 28.63
CA SER A 548 8.75 -5.19 29.36
C SER A 548 8.60 -3.96 28.48
N PRO A 549 7.99 -2.87 28.95
CA PRO A 549 8.02 -1.57 28.24
C PRO A 549 9.44 -1.13 27.85
N ALA A 550 10.42 -1.35 28.73
CA ALA A 550 11.82 -1.04 28.45
C ALA A 550 12.38 -1.85 27.27
N LEU A 551 11.97 -3.12 27.12
CA LEU A 551 12.37 -3.95 25.99
C LEU A 551 11.80 -3.41 24.67
N LEU A 552 10.54 -2.97 24.65
CA LEU A 552 9.91 -2.37 23.47
C LEU A 552 10.59 -1.05 23.06
N VAL A 553 10.92 -0.20 24.05
CA VAL A 553 11.68 1.04 23.81
C VAL A 553 13.07 0.72 23.24
N ALA A 554 13.76 -0.26 23.84
CA ALA A 554 15.08 -0.67 23.35
C ALA A 554 15.02 -1.26 21.93
N ALA A 555 14.03 -2.10 21.64
CA ALA A 555 13.82 -2.69 20.31
C ALA A 555 13.52 -1.63 19.25
N GLY A 556 12.64 -0.66 19.54
CA GLY A 556 12.32 0.43 18.64
C GLY A 556 13.52 1.33 18.34
N ASN A 557 14.29 1.70 19.37
CA ASN A 557 15.50 2.51 19.23
C ASN A 557 16.62 1.75 18.46
N LEU A 558 16.78 0.46 18.76
CA LEU A 558 17.74 -0.40 18.04
C LEU A 558 17.35 -0.52 16.57
N LEU A 559 16.07 -0.73 16.26
CA LEU A 559 15.60 -0.79 14.88
C LEU A 559 15.87 0.49 14.11
N LEU A 560 15.61 1.66 14.72
CA LEU A 560 15.94 2.95 14.10
C LEU A 560 17.44 3.08 13.85
N ALA A 561 18.27 2.75 14.82
CA ALA A 561 19.72 2.79 14.68
C ALA A 561 20.24 1.86 13.59
N VAL A 562 19.73 0.63 13.51
CA VAL A 562 20.08 -0.35 12.47
C VAL A 562 19.67 0.13 11.08
N ASN A 563 18.46 0.72 10.94
CA ASN A 563 18.01 1.26 9.66
C ASN A 563 18.88 2.44 9.21
N LEU A 564 19.26 3.34 10.12
CA LEU A 564 20.15 4.46 9.81
C LEU A 564 21.55 3.95 9.39
N ALA A 565 22.10 2.98 10.13
CA ALA A 565 23.40 2.38 9.80
C ALA A 565 23.37 1.65 8.45
N ALA A 566 22.31 0.90 8.16
CA ALA A 566 22.12 0.25 6.88
C ALA A 566 22.03 1.25 5.72
N LEU A 567 21.38 2.40 5.93
CA LEU A 567 21.35 3.47 4.93
C LEU A 567 22.75 4.00 4.61
N VAL A 568 23.51 4.35 5.64
CA VAL A 568 24.89 4.88 5.46
C VAL A 568 25.74 3.86 4.71
N TYR A 569 25.66 2.59 5.11
CA TYR A 569 26.37 1.51 4.45
C TYR A 569 25.96 1.35 2.97
N ASP A 570 24.68 1.39 2.66
CA ASP A 570 24.17 1.24 1.29
C ASP A 570 24.59 2.41 0.38
N VAL A 571 24.60 3.63 0.90
CA VAL A 571 25.10 4.80 0.17
C VAL A 571 26.58 4.64 -0.15
N ALA A 572 27.38 4.22 0.83
CA ALA A 572 28.81 3.98 0.66
C ALA A 572 29.08 2.84 -0.33
N ASP A 573 28.42 1.69 -0.19
CA ASP A 573 28.56 0.54 -1.09
C ASP A 573 28.15 0.90 -2.54
N THR A 574 27.08 1.67 -2.70
CA THR A 574 26.66 2.13 -4.03
C THR A 574 27.71 3.03 -4.67
N ALA A 575 28.33 3.92 -3.91
CA ALA A 575 29.40 4.79 -4.38
C ALA A 575 30.64 3.98 -4.79
N VAL A 576 31.07 3.03 -3.96
CA VAL A 576 32.22 2.15 -4.23
C VAL A 576 32.00 1.33 -5.52
N ARG A 577 30.86 0.65 -5.64
CA ARG A 577 30.54 -0.16 -6.84
C ARG A 577 30.48 0.68 -8.12
N ARG A 578 30.07 1.93 -8.04
CA ARG A 578 30.10 2.84 -9.20
C ARG A 578 31.52 3.22 -9.57
N ALA A 579 32.35 3.56 -8.59
CA ALA A 579 33.75 3.84 -8.82
C ALA A 579 34.46 2.63 -9.49
N GLU A 580 34.21 1.42 -9.00
CA GLU A 580 34.71 0.18 -9.59
C GLU A 580 34.25 -0.02 -11.03
N ARG A 581 32.94 0.16 -11.30
CA ARG A 581 32.39 0.04 -12.68
C ARG A 581 32.94 1.08 -13.62
N ALA A 582 33.08 2.33 -13.15
CA ALA A 582 33.67 3.41 -13.95
C ALA A 582 35.15 3.13 -14.26
N THR A 583 35.91 2.64 -13.30
CA THR A 583 37.32 2.24 -13.46
C THR A 583 37.44 1.08 -14.44
N THR A 584 36.61 0.04 -14.29
CA THR A 584 36.58 -1.12 -15.19
C THR A 584 36.18 -0.73 -16.62
N ARG A 585 35.20 0.17 -16.80
CA ARG A 585 34.83 0.69 -18.14
C ARG A 585 35.96 1.49 -18.77
N ARG A 586 36.62 2.37 -18.02
CA ARG A 586 37.79 3.14 -18.49
C ARG A 586 38.94 2.19 -18.88
N TRP A 587 39.22 1.19 -18.06
CA TRP A 587 40.24 0.20 -18.35
C TRP A 587 39.94 -0.60 -19.61
N ARG A 588 38.70 -1.10 -19.77
CA ARG A 588 38.27 -1.78 -21.01
C ARG A 588 38.35 -0.90 -22.24
N ALA A 589 38.03 0.38 -22.12
CA ALA A 589 38.14 1.36 -23.23
C ALA A 589 39.62 1.63 -23.58
N VAL A 590 40.52 1.70 -22.60
CA VAL A 590 41.97 1.83 -22.82
C VAL A 590 42.53 0.60 -23.50
N VAL A 591 42.17 -0.60 -23.03
CA VAL A 591 42.59 -1.87 -23.62
C VAL A 591 42.05 -2.03 -25.05
N ALA A 592 40.79 -1.65 -25.31
CA ALA A 592 40.22 -1.68 -26.65
C ALA A 592 40.93 -0.70 -27.60
N ARG A 593 41.25 0.52 -27.16
CA ARG A 593 42.06 1.48 -27.93
C ARG A 593 43.48 1.01 -28.16
N GLY A 594 44.11 0.42 -27.15
CA GLY A 594 45.45 -0.17 -27.28
C GLY A 594 45.48 -1.32 -28.28
N ARG A 595 44.48 -2.18 -28.31
CA ARG A 595 44.34 -3.26 -29.31
C ARG A 595 44.13 -2.71 -30.74
N ALA A 596 43.29 -1.65 -30.89
CA ALA A 596 43.12 -1.00 -32.18
C ALA A 596 44.40 -0.36 -32.68
N TRP A 597 45.33 0.04 -31.80
CA TRP A 597 46.64 0.62 -32.19
C TRP A 597 47.69 -0.46 -32.52
N VAL A 598 47.54 -1.68 -32.03
CA VAL A 598 48.46 -2.79 -32.30
C VAL A 598 48.08 -3.55 -33.58
N PHE A 599 46.85 -3.39 -34.08
CA PHE A 599 46.32 -4.05 -35.26
C PHE A 599 45.97 -3.10 -36.41
N ALA A 600 46.31 -1.79 -36.30
CA ALA A 600 46.37 -0.82 -37.38
C ALA A 600 47.84 -0.56 -37.79
#